data_3c389b618698e617c8499c37c0fb4fbe
#
_entry.id   3c389b618698e617c8499c37c0fb4fbe
#
_cell.length_a   1.000
_cell.length_b   1.000
_cell.length_c   1.000
_cell.angle_alpha   90.00
_cell.angle_beta   90.00
_cell.angle_gamma   90.00
#
_symmetry.space_group_name_H-M   'P 1'
#
loop_
_entity.id
_entity.type
_entity.pdbx_description
1 polymer ?
#
loop_
_entity_poly.entity_id
_entity_poly.type
_entity_poly.pdbx_seq_one_letter_code
_entity_poly.pdbx_strand_id
1 'polypeptide(L)'
;MNVLIVESKRHLAELWRRALERLGANGDIATSQDQAADMAAAETYHMVVLDLILDEGSAFAVADFMNYRQPDAQVIFVTNTSFFADGSIFQLFSNACAYVQSETAPDDLAAIIEHYAANRHNDSRP
;
A
#
# COMPACT_ATOMS: atom_id res chain seq x y z
N MET A 1 -2.28 -6.15 12.37
CA MET A 1 -2.18 -5.04 11.39
C MET A 1 -3.01 -5.40 10.17
N ASN A 2 -3.82 -4.47 9.72
CA ASN A 2 -4.65 -4.63 8.53
C ASN A 2 -4.02 -3.90 7.35
N VAL A 3 -3.84 -4.60 6.25
CA VAL A 3 -3.19 -4.08 5.05
C VAL A 3 -4.14 -4.20 3.87
N LEU A 4 -4.35 -3.10 3.15
CA LEU A 4 -5.07 -3.11 1.88
C LEU A 4 -4.06 -3.24 0.74
N ILE A 5 -4.24 -4.26 -0.08
CA ILE A 5 -3.38 -4.51 -1.23
C ILE A 5 -4.16 -4.13 -2.48
N VAL A 6 -3.68 -3.12 -3.21
CA VAL A 6 -4.35 -2.64 -4.43
C VAL A 6 -3.46 -2.98 -5.61
N GLU A 7 -3.82 -4.05 -6.30
CA GLU A 7 -3.05 -4.61 -7.41
C GLU A 7 -3.99 -5.30 -8.40
N SER A 8 -3.93 -4.88 -9.66
CA SER A 8 -4.80 -5.44 -10.71
C SER A 8 -4.51 -6.90 -11.01
N LYS A 9 -3.26 -7.31 -10.88
CA LYS A 9 -2.84 -8.70 -11.13
C LYS A 9 -3.08 -9.51 -9.86
N ARG A 10 -4.20 -10.23 -9.84
CA ARG A 10 -4.60 -10.96 -8.64
C ARG A 10 -3.56 -11.97 -8.17
N HIS A 11 -2.88 -12.64 -9.10
CA HIS A 11 -1.83 -13.59 -8.73
C HIS A 11 -0.71 -12.91 -7.92
N LEU A 12 -0.26 -11.75 -8.37
CA LEU A 12 0.77 -10.99 -7.67
C LEU A 12 0.26 -10.50 -6.30
N ALA A 13 -0.98 -10.00 -6.26
CA ALA A 13 -1.60 -9.56 -5.00
C ALA A 13 -1.66 -10.71 -3.99
N GLU A 14 -1.98 -11.93 -4.45
CA GLU A 14 -2.03 -13.11 -3.58
C GLU A 14 -0.65 -13.47 -3.02
N LEU A 15 0.41 -13.33 -3.82
CA LEU A 15 1.77 -13.56 -3.33
C LEU A 15 2.13 -12.58 -2.20
N TRP A 16 1.77 -11.32 -2.36
CA TRP A 16 2.01 -10.32 -1.33
C TRP A 16 1.18 -10.61 -0.08
N ARG A 17 -0.09 -10.97 -0.26
CA ARG A 17 -0.98 -11.28 0.86
C ARG A 17 -0.43 -12.44 1.69
N ARG A 18 0.03 -13.51 1.04
CA ARG A 18 0.60 -14.68 1.72
C ARG A 18 1.85 -14.31 2.52
N ALA A 19 2.71 -13.48 1.93
CA ALA A 19 3.92 -13.03 2.62
C ALA A 19 3.58 -12.21 3.87
N LEU A 20 2.56 -11.34 3.77
CA LEU A 20 2.09 -10.57 4.93
C LEU A 20 1.48 -11.46 6.00
N GLU A 21 0.70 -12.46 5.60
CA GLU A 21 0.08 -13.39 6.54
C GLU A 21 1.13 -14.19 7.33
N ARG A 22 2.26 -14.53 6.70
CA ARG A 22 3.36 -15.19 7.39
C ARG A 22 3.94 -14.33 8.51
N LEU A 23 3.80 -13.02 8.42
CA LEU A 23 4.23 -12.08 9.45
C LEU A 23 3.10 -11.71 10.43
N GLY A 24 1.94 -12.34 10.30
CA GLY A 24 0.82 -12.11 11.20
C GLY A 24 -0.09 -10.95 10.82
N ALA A 25 0.07 -10.37 9.63
CA ALA A 25 -0.79 -9.30 9.15
C ALA A 25 -2.01 -9.85 8.41
N ASN A 26 -3.11 -9.09 8.42
CA ASN A 26 -4.29 -9.39 7.63
C ASN A 26 -4.23 -8.60 6.34
N GLY A 27 -4.29 -9.28 5.19
CA GLY A 27 -4.26 -8.63 3.90
C GLY A 27 -5.58 -8.79 3.16
N ASP A 28 -6.15 -7.67 2.71
CA ASP A 28 -7.31 -7.65 1.84
C ASP A 28 -6.90 -7.17 0.45
N ILE A 29 -7.46 -7.77 -0.60
CA ILE A 29 -7.08 -7.48 -1.97
C ILE A 29 -8.19 -6.71 -2.67
N ALA A 30 -7.83 -5.57 -3.27
CA ALA A 30 -8.66 -4.82 -4.21
C ALA A 30 -7.93 -4.81 -5.55
N THR A 31 -8.64 -5.14 -6.62
CA THR A 31 -8.04 -5.22 -7.96
C THR A 31 -8.34 -4.00 -8.83
N SER A 32 -9.08 -3.02 -8.29
CA SER A 32 -9.44 -1.80 -9.00
C SER A 32 -9.57 -0.63 -8.03
N GLN A 33 -9.62 0.58 -8.57
CA GLN A 33 -9.87 1.78 -7.78
C GLN A 33 -11.20 1.69 -7.03
N ASP A 34 -12.26 1.24 -7.69
CA ASP A 34 -13.59 1.18 -7.08
C ASP A 34 -13.64 0.18 -5.93
N GLN A 35 -13.03 -0.99 -6.09
CA GLN A 35 -12.94 -1.96 -5.00
C GLN A 35 -12.16 -1.40 -3.82
N ALA A 36 -11.04 -0.72 -4.09
CA ALA A 36 -10.23 -0.12 -3.03
C ALA A 36 -11.04 0.92 -2.25
N ALA A 37 -11.80 1.76 -2.94
CA ALA A 37 -12.62 2.78 -2.30
C ALA A 37 -13.72 2.14 -1.45
N ASP A 38 -14.38 1.11 -1.95
CA ASP A 38 -15.43 0.40 -1.21
C ASP A 38 -14.87 -0.25 0.06
N MET A 39 -13.73 -0.90 -0.04
CA MET A 39 -13.08 -1.54 1.10
C MET A 39 -12.62 -0.52 2.13
N ALA A 40 -12.04 0.59 1.68
CA ALA A 40 -11.57 1.65 2.58
C ALA A 40 -12.74 2.38 3.26
N ALA A 41 -13.91 2.37 2.66
CA ALA A 41 -15.12 2.93 3.28
C ALA A 41 -15.67 2.01 4.37
N ALA A 42 -15.43 0.70 4.28
CA ALA A 42 -16.00 -0.30 5.18
C ALA A 42 -15.05 -0.74 6.30
N GLU A 43 -13.74 -0.72 6.06
CA GLU A 43 -12.74 -1.26 6.97
C GLU A 43 -11.64 -0.24 7.25
N THR A 44 -11.01 -0.34 8.42
CA THR A 44 -9.86 0.51 8.76
C THR A 44 -8.57 -0.23 8.43
N TYR A 45 -7.68 0.45 7.72
CA TYR A 45 -6.38 -0.10 7.33
C TYR A 45 -5.25 0.71 7.96
N HIS A 46 -4.17 0.02 8.32
CA HIS A 46 -2.95 0.63 8.85
C HIS A 46 -1.99 0.97 7.72
N MET A 47 -1.96 0.12 6.70
CA MET A 47 -1.06 0.24 5.56
C MET A 47 -1.82 -0.06 4.27
N VAL A 48 -1.41 0.61 3.19
CA VAL A 48 -1.90 0.32 1.84
C VAL A 48 -0.69 0.05 0.96
N VAL A 49 -0.70 -1.08 0.28
CA VAL A 49 0.28 -1.41 -0.77
C VAL A 49 -0.41 -1.14 -2.09
N LEU A 50 0.11 -0.22 -2.86
CA LEU A 50 -0.60 0.34 -4.01
C LEU A 50 0.28 0.32 -5.26
N ASP A 51 -0.10 -0.51 -6.23
CA ASP A 51 0.55 -0.50 -7.54
C ASP A 51 0.23 0.81 -8.25
N LEU A 52 1.26 1.49 -8.73
CA LEU A 52 1.10 2.76 -9.45
C LEU A 52 0.36 2.60 -10.77
N ILE A 53 0.38 1.40 -11.36
CA ILE A 53 -0.30 1.13 -12.63
C ILE A 53 -1.45 0.16 -12.36
N LEU A 54 -2.67 0.67 -12.40
CA LEU A 54 -3.88 -0.14 -12.27
C LEU A 54 -4.53 -0.29 -13.65
N ASP A 55 -5.06 -1.49 -13.92
CA ASP A 55 -5.78 -1.74 -15.18
C ASP A 55 -7.11 -0.95 -15.22
N GLU A 56 -7.74 -0.78 -14.06
CA GLU A 56 -8.99 -0.04 -13.93
C GLU A 56 -8.87 1.03 -12.85
N GLY A 57 -8.89 2.27 -13.27
CA GLY A 57 -8.83 3.42 -12.38
C GLY A 57 -7.43 3.97 -12.21
N SER A 58 -7.30 4.82 -11.21
CA SER A 58 -6.06 5.56 -10.94
C SER A 58 -5.54 5.25 -9.55
N ALA A 59 -4.26 4.87 -9.47
CA ALA A 59 -3.59 4.68 -8.18
C ALA A 59 -3.54 5.99 -7.39
N PHE A 60 -3.34 7.11 -8.07
CA PHE A 60 -3.31 8.42 -7.39
C PHE A 60 -4.66 8.76 -6.77
N ALA A 61 -5.75 8.39 -7.45
CA ALA A 61 -7.09 8.58 -6.88
C ALA A 61 -7.30 7.73 -5.64
N VAL A 62 -6.76 6.50 -5.62
CA VAL A 62 -6.81 5.66 -4.42
C VAL A 62 -6.04 6.30 -3.28
N ALA A 63 -4.83 6.80 -3.55
CA ALA A 63 -4.01 7.46 -2.53
C ALA A 63 -4.69 8.71 -1.98
N ASP A 64 -5.30 9.53 -2.84
CA ASP A 64 -6.06 10.71 -2.41
C ASP A 64 -7.25 10.33 -1.55
N PHE A 65 -8.00 9.31 -1.95
CA PHE A 65 -9.14 8.84 -1.19
C PHE A 65 -8.72 8.34 0.20
N MET A 66 -7.63 7.58 0.27
CA MET A 66 -7.10 7.11 1.54
C MET A 66 -6.68 8.27 2.43
N ASN A 67 -6.01 9.27 1.86
CA ASN A 67 -5.59 10.44 2.61
C ASN A 67 -6.77 11.21 3.20
N TYR A 68 -7.88 11.25 2.45
CA TYR A 68 -9.12 11.88 2.91
C TYR A 68 -9.85 11.02 3.93
N ARG A 69 -10.04 9.74 3.63
CA ARG A 69 -10.89 8.84 4.42
C ARG A 69 -10.16 8.27 5.64
N GLN A 70 -8.89 7.93 5.49
CA GLN A 70 -8.08 7.30 6.53
C GLN A 70 -6.69 7.93 6.55
N PRO A 71 -6.57 9.17 7.05
CA PRO A 71 -5.29 9.90 6.98
C PRO A 71 -4.16 9.24 7.77
N ASP A 72 -4.48 8.36 8.71
CA ASP A 72 -3.46 7.65 9.49
C ASP A 72 -2.91 6.42 8.76
N ALA A 73 -3.56 5.97 7.70
CA ALA A 73 -3.05 4.85 6.91
C ALA A 73 -1.86 5.32 6.06
N GLN A 74 -0.76 4.58 6.14
CA GLN A 74 0.42 4.88 5.33
C GLN A 74 0.36 4.11 4.02
N VAL A 75 0.87 4.72 2.94
CA VAL A 75 0.83 4.14 1.60
C VAL A 75 2.25 3.80 1.16
N ILE A 76 2.45 2.57 0.72
CA ILE A 76 3.66 2.12 0.05
C ILE A 76 3.31 1.92 -1.42
N PHE A 77 3.95 2.70 -2.29
CA PHE A 77 3.75 2.56 -3.72
C PHE A 77 4.65 1.47 -4.28
N VAL A 78 4.09 0.67 -5.18
CA VAL A 78 4.83 -0.36 -5.90
C VAL A 78 4.84 0.01 -7.39
N THR A 79 6.01 -0.05 -8.00
CA THR A 79 6.15 0.37 -9.39
C THR A 79 7.28 -0.41 -10.08
N ASN A 80 7.14 -0.63 -11.39
CA ASN A 80 8.21 -1.18 -12.21
C ASN A 80 8.98 -0.10 -12.98
N THR A 81 8.77 1.16 -12.61
CA THR A 81 9.41 2.30 -13.26
C THR A 81 10.26 3.09 -12.27
N SER A 82 11.33 3.72 -12.77
CA SER A 82 12.17 4.63 -11.99
C SER A 82 11.69 6.08 -12.05
N PHE A 83 10.49 6.32 -12.59
CA PHE A 83 9.98 7.67 -12.81
C PHE A 83 9.97 8.52 -11.54
N PHE A 84 9.70 7.91 -10.38
CA PHE A 84 9.67 8.60 -9.09
C PHE A 84 10.91 8.34 -8.23
N ALA A 85 12.02 7.88 -8.83
CA ALA A 85 13.22 7.55 -8.07
C ALA A 85 13.84 8.75 -7.35
N ASP A 86 13.51 9.97 -7.77
CA ASP A 86 13.96 11.21 -7.14
C ASP A 86 13.18 11.59 -5.87
N GLY A 87 12.20 10.77 -5.49
CA GLY A 87 11.37 11.04 -4.31
C GLY A 87 10.20 11.98 -4.53
N SER A 88 9.93 12.38 -5.79
CA SER A 88 8.85 13.34 -6.07
C SER A 88 7.48 12.85 -5.62
N ILE A 89 7.26 11.53 -5.56
CA ILE A 89 5.97 10.97 -5.12
C ILE A 89 5.65 11.35 -3.68
N PHE A 90 6.66 11.54 -2.83
CA PHE A 90 6.44 11.93 -1.44
C PHE A 90 6.00 13.38 -1.30
N GLN A 91 6.24 14.19 -2.32
CA GLN A 91 5.75 15.57 -2.36
C GLN A 91 4.30 15.64 -2.79
N LEU A 92 3.85 14.65 -3.58
CA LEU A 92 2.48 14.59 -4.09
C LEU A 92 1.51 14.04 -3.05
N PHE A 93 1.97 13.12 -2.20
CA PHE A 93 1.09 12.41 -1.25
C PHE A 93 1.73 12.39 0.13
N SER A 94 1.13 13.10 1.08
CA SER A 94 1.63 13.19 2.45
C SER A 94 1.55 11.86 3.20
N ASN A 95 0.69 10.96 2.76
CA ASN A 95 0.54 9.64 3.37
C ASN A 95 1.49 8.57 2.77
N ALA A 96 2.28 8.93 1.75
CA ALA A 96 3.25 8.01 1.17
C ALA A 96 4.47 7.89 2.07
N CYS A 97 4.83 6.68 2.47
CA CYS A 97 6.00 6.44 3.32
C CYS A 97 7.15 5.77 2.58
N ALA A 98 6.87 5.10 1.46
CA ALA A 98 7.91 4.44 0.67
C ALA A 98 7.43 4.15 -0.75
N TYR A 99 8.35 3.88 -1.65
CA TYR A 99 8.04 3.20 -2.89
C TYR A 99 9.01 2.03 -3.08
N VAL A 100 8.52 0.96 -3.74
CA VAL A 100 9.25 -0.29 -3.87
C VAL A 100 9.11 -0.77 -5.31
N GLN A 101 10.15 -1.39 -5.83
CA GLN A 101 10.11 -1.97 -7.18
C GLN A 101 9.21 -3.19 -7.22
N SER A 102 8.47 -3.36 -8.33
CA SER A 102 7.51 -4.45 -8.50
C SER A 102 8.15 -5.83 -8.44
N GLU A 103 9.42 -5.95 -8.86
CA GLU A 103 10.16 -7.21 -8.83
C GLU A 103 10.71 -7.57 -7.46
N THR A 104 10.51 -6.73 -6.45
CA THR A 104 10.91 -7.05 -5.08
C THR A 104 10.26 -8.34 -4.64
N ALA A 105 11.03 -9.25 -4.06
CA ALA A 105 10.50 -10.52 -3.58
C ALA A 105 9.37 -10.29 -2.56
N PRO A 106 8.28 -11.08 -2.59
CA PRO A 106 7.15 -10.85 -1.69
C PRO A 106 7.52 -10.81 -0.21
N ASP A 107 8.44 -11.65 0.24
CA ASP A 107 8.87 -11.64 1.64
C ASP A 107 9.63 -10.37 2.00
N ASP A 108 10.41 -9.83 1.06
CA ASP A 108 11.12 -8.57 1.28
C ASP A 108 10.14 -7.40 1.32
N LEU A 109 9.14 -7.39 0.45
CA LEU A 109 8.08 -6.38 0.48
C LEU A 109 7.34 -6.43 1.82
N ALA A 110 6.97 -7.62 2.28
CA ALA A 110 6.29 -7.78 3.57
C ALA A 110 7.13 -7.27 4.72
N ALA A 111 8.44 -7.51 4.71
CA ALA A 111 9.36 -7.00 5.74
C ALA A 111 9.43 -5.48 5.72
N ILE A 112 9.42 -4.87 4.54
CA ILE A 112 9.39 -3.40 4.40
C ILE A 112 8.10 -2.84 5.00
N ILE A 113 6.96 -3.46 4.70
CA ILE A 113 5.67 -3.04 5.23
C ILE A 113 5.67 -3.10 6.75
N GLU A 114 6.17 -4.20 7.31
CA GLU A 114 6.26 -4.37 8.77
C GLU A 114 7.16 -3.32 9.39
N HIS A 115 8.28 -3.00 8.74
CA HIS A 115 9.22 -1.98 9.21
C HIS A 115 8.54 -0.61 9.33
N TYR A 116 7.81 -0.19 8.31
CA TYR A 116 7.13 1.11 8.35
C TYR A 116 5.97 1.12 9.35
N ALA A 117 5.26 0.03 9.47
CA ALA A 117 4.20 -0.09 10.47
C ALA A 117 4.73 0.03 11.90
N ALA A 118 5.87 -0.60 12.18
CA ALA A 118 6.52 -0.51 13.49
C ALA A 118 7.04 0.90 13.78
N ASN A 119 7.65 1.54 12.78
CA ASN A 119 8.14 2.91 12.92
C ASN A 119 7.00 3.89 13.17
N ARG A 120 5.87 3.73 12.44
CA ARG A 120 4.70 4.55 12.67
C ARG A 120 4.19 4.42 14.10
N HIS A 121 4.15 3.20 14.62
CA HIS A 121 3.74 2.93 16.00
C HIS A 121 4.68 3.63 16.99
N ASN A 122 5.98 3.59 16.75
CA ASN A 122 6.97 4.25 17.58
C ASN A 122 6.84 5.78 17.51
N ASP A 123 6.60 6.32 16.30
CA ASP A 123 6.47 7.75 16.08
C ASP A 123 5.22 8.33 16.75
N SER A 124 4.20 7.51 17.00
CA SER A 124 2.98 7.96 17.65
C SER A 124 3.12 8.12 19.16
N ARG A 125 4.24 7.74 19.72
CA ARG A 125 4.48 7.89 21.16
C ARG A 125 4.75 9.36 21.52
N PRO A 126 4.17 9.82 22.64
CA PRO A 126 4.47 11.16 23.13
C PRO A 126 5.93 11.28 23.58
#